data_70fbc887ba75e8816f8b472fbae7e2ce
#
_entry.id   70fbc887ba75e8816f8b472fbae7e2ce
#
_cell.length_a   1.000
_cell.length_b   1.000
_cell.length_c   1.000
_cell.angle_alpha   90.00
_cell.angle_beta   90.00
_cell.angle_gamma   90.00
#
_symmetry.space_group_name_H-M   'P 1'
#
loop_
_entity.id
_entity.type
_entity.pdbx_description
1 polymer ?
#
loop_
_entity_poly.entity_id
_entity_poly.type
_entity_poly.pdbx_seq_one_letter_code
_entity_poly.pdbx_strand_id
1 'polypeptide(L)'
;VPEPERPFVLPPVQQAVQEYELLVAPEVLALFDQNPNTPEQDATFRYAGVDYPVKIRLRGASARYFPKKSWNVSFESLRFEGRTALNLVAEYADATMLAEKLSYDVLAALRVPAPRTKYVRLRINGEYMGLFLDIEQVNKAFLRAHELPDGDATIYRTGWKDNEFKTWKVPYQGDWNKRTNEKTSTDEPLWDVLRVINHTPEPELPQVLAQHLELEGFLRSMTLDVLMSNNYIEDSESYFLHDKVRQRWRYVPWDLNNVDARWWYPLPVGDAQPIYRHPLFPFTLTDASIDKRYEERKTVHPGYLPVFSNLGTRVVMHPELRARLLARIDKAMEELFTEEVMGRHIDALHALIDPHMAQDPKMDYGRFLAGRAFMKDFVRLRRAFILSELQRYKAQKPDLVLEAVDARAGWVELRNRGPVPASTEGLVLTTNLRRGIPELLEMEDPQNAGVFIKFGAFLTPHMLAPGERVRLHAADLGLTFALNGELGLFTGQSVTGMKDLLFYGQLPEGKYYTRTNDTVGRWEVR
;
A
#
# COMPACT_ATOMS: atom_id res chain seq x y z
N VAL A 1 15.51 -1.87 -25.63
CA VAL A 1 16.36 -0.83 -25.03
C VAL A 1 15.51 -0.16 -23.98
N PRO A 2 15.91 -0.12 -22.67
CA PRO A 2 15.16 0.65 -21.68
C PRO A 2 15.16 2.11 -22.15
N GLU A 3 13.97 2.74 -22.20
CA GLU A 3 13.87 4.17 -22.41
C GLU A 3 14.77 4.90 -21.42
N PRO A 4 15.53 5.92 -21.84
CA PRO A 4 16.29 6.72 -20.90
C PRO A 4 15.34 7.25 -19.84
N GLU A 5 15.64 6.96 -18.59
CA GLU A 5 14.76 7.30 -17.48
C GLU A 5 14.69 8.83 -17.35
N ARG A 6 13.54 9.36 -17.77
CA ARG A 6 13.25 10.78 -17.58
C ARG A 6 13.28 11.14 -16.10
N PRO A 7 13.67 12.37 -15.73
CA PRO A 7 13.62 12.81 -14.33
C PRO A 7 12.20 12.74 -13.75
N PHE A 8 12.09 12.54 -12.44
CA PHE A 8 10.83 12.69 -11.71
C PHE A 8 10.56 14.18 -11.50
N VAL A 9 9.42 14.65 -11.97
CA VAL A 9 9.05 16.08 -11.89
C VAL A 9 7.64 16.21 -11.36
N LEU A 10 7.45 17.03 -10.33
CA LEU A 10 6.12 17.34 -9.81
C LEU A 10 5.25 18.01 -10.87
N PRO A 11 3.95 17.73 -10.91
CA PRO A 11 3.04 18.43 -11.81
C PRO A 11 3.03 19.93 -11.49
N PRO A 12 2.72 20.79 -12.47
CA PRO A 12 2.59 22.22 -12.22
C PRO A 12 1.41 22.47 -11.26
N VAL A 13 1.59 23.45 -10.37
CA VAL A 13 0.51 23.91 -9.50
C VAL A 13 -0.55 24.60 -10.36
N GLN A 14 -1.84 24.34 -10.08
CA GLN A 14 -2.93 25.02 -10.76
C GLN A 14 -2.83 26.54 -10.62
N GLN A 15 -3.26 27.29 -11.65
CA GLN A 15 -3.11 28.74 -11.68
C GLN A 15 -4.18 29.46 -10.86
N ALA A 16 -5.39 28.88 -10.74
CA ALA A 16 -6.51 29.47 -10.03
C ALA A 16 -7.39 28.40 -9.41
N VAL A 17 -8.02 28.73 -8.31
CA VAL A 17 -9.02 27.88 -7.64
C VAL A 17 -10.40 28.17 -8.26
N GLN A 18 -10.96 27.17 -8.92
CA GLN A 18 -12.27 27.24 -9.55
C GLN A 18 -13.39 27.20 -8.50
N GLU A 19 -14.54 27.80 -8.81
CA GLU A 19 -15.73 27.77 -7.95
C GLU A 19 -16.76 26.83 -8.56
N TYR A 20 -17.23 25.86 -7.77
CA TYR A 20 -18.31 24.95 -8.06
C TYR A 20 -19.53 25.31 -7.21
N GLU A 21 -20.73 25.13 -7.75
CA GLU A 21 -21.94 25.30 -6.99
C GLU A 21 -22.86 24.08 -7.11
N LEU A 22 -23.41 23.67 -5.99
CA LEU A 22 -24.50 22.70 -5.91
C LEU A 22 -25.80 23.44 -5.55
N LEU A 23 -26.81 23.27 -6.39
CA LEU A 23 -28.17 23.70 -6.09
C LEU A 23 -28.94 22.48 -5.60
N VAL A 24 -29.32 22.51 -4.33
CA VAL A 24 -29.89 21.37 -3.62
C VAL A 24 -31.15 21.81 -2.90
N ALA A 25 -32.25 21.06 -3.03
CA ALA A 25 -33.46 21.34 -2.30
C ALA A 25 -33.21 21.30 -0.78
N PRO A 26 -33.76 22.27 0.00
CA PRO A 26 -33.52 22.32 1.45
C PRO A 26 -33.89 21.03 2.19
N GLU A 27 -34.96 20.36 1.78
CA GLU A 27 -35.39 19.08 2.33
C GLU A 27 -34.37 17.96 2.07
N VAL A 28 -33.64 17.99 0.95
CA VAL A 28 -32.58 17.05 0.62
C VAL A 28 -31.36 17.27 1.52
N LEU A 29 -30.97 18.52 1.76
CA LEU A 29 -29.90 18.82 2.72
C LEU A 29 -30.27 18.36 4.12
N ALA A 30 -31.52 18.56 4.55
CA ALA A 30 -32.00 18.07 5.83
C ALA A 30 -31.94 16.53 5.96
N LEU A 31 -32.17 15.78 4.88
CA LEU A 31 -31.99 14.32 4.87
C LEU A 31 -30.55 13.90 5.17
N PHE A 32 -29.56 14.58 4.55
CA PHE A 32 -28.14 14.30 4.80
C PHE A 32 -27.69 14.65 6.22
N ASP A 33 -28.26 15.70 6.81
CA ASP A 33 -27.99 16.07 8.20
C ASP A 33 -28.58 15.07 9.19
N GLN A 34 -29.78 14.55 8.92
CA GLN A 34 -30.45 13.54 9.74
C GLN A 34 -29.77 12.16 9.60
N ASN A 35 -29.41 11.78 8.38
CA ASN A 35 -28.78 10.51 8.09
C ASN A 35 -27.63 10.68 7.06
N PRO A 36 -26.38 10.70 7.53
CA PRO A 36 -25.22 10.79 6.64
C PRO A 36 -25.07 9.63 5.64
N ASN A 37 -25.84 8.55 5.82
CA ASN A 37 -25.85 7.40 4.90
C ASN A 37 -27.02 7.48 3.88
N THR A 38 -27.72 8.62 3.80
CA THR A 38 -28.76 8.83 2.81
C THR A 38 -28.25 8.48 1.41
N PRO A 39 -28.98 7.68 0.62
CA PRO A 39 -28.65 7.37 -0.76
C PRO A 39 -28.56 8.62 -1.64
N GLU A 40 -28.11 8.44 -2.88
CA GLU A 40 -28.02 9.51 -3.87
C GLU A 40 -29.35 10.24 -4.04
N GLN A 41 -29.28 11.58 -4.08
CA GLN A 41 -30.40 12.49 -4.23
C GLN A 41 -30.17 13.38 -5.44
N ASP A 42 -31.26 13.84 -6.07
CA ASP A 42 -31.21 14.76 -7.20
C ASP A 42 -30.72 16.16 -6.78
N ALA A 43 -29.90 16.75 -7.62
CA ALA A 43 -29.38 18.10 -7.46
C ALA A 43 -28.97 18.69 -8.82
N THR A 44 -28.54 19.94 -8.82
CA THR A 44 -27.92 20.57 -9.98
C THR A 44 -26.51 21.01 -9.63
N PHE A 45 -25.56 20.60 -10.43
CA PHE A 45 -24.18 21.11 -10.39
C PHE A 45 -24.09 22.27 -11.38
N ARG A 46 -23.63 23.42 -10.91
CA ARG A 46 -23.46 24.63 -11.73
C ARG A 46 -21.98 25.00 -11.81
N TYR A 47 -21.51 25.22 -13.03
CA TYR A 47 -20.17 25.72 -13.29
C TYR A 47 -20.18 26.73 -14.46
N ALA A 48 -19.58 27.90 -14.24
CA ALA A 48 -19.46 28.95 -15.25
C ALA A 48 -20.83 29.30 -15.95
N GLY A 49 -21.92 29.28 -15.19
CA GLY A 49 -23.26 29.55 -15.69
C GLY A 49 -23.94 28.40 -16.43
N VAL A 50 -23.32 27.23 -16.51
CA VAL A 50 -23.89 26.01 -17.10
C VAL A 50 -24.38 25.08 -16.00
N ASP A 51 -25.62 24.61 -16.14
CA ASP A 51 -26.26 23.69 -15.21
C ASP A 51 -26.22 22.25 -15.72
N TYR A 52 -25.83 21.34 -14.82
CA TYR A 52 -25.76 19.91 -15.06
C TYR A 52 -26.68 19.19 -14.07
N PRO A 53 -27.69 18.45 -14.53
CA PRO A 53 -28.42 17.53 -13.66
C PRO A 53 -27.50 16.46 -13.10
N VAL A 54 -27.51 16.28 -11.79
CA VAL A 54 -26.62 15.36 -11.09
C VAL A 54 -27.34 14.64 -9.96
N LYS A 55 -26.73 13.55 -9.50
CA LYS A 55 -27.05 12.96 -8.20
C LYS A 55 -25.90 13.23 -7.23
N ILE A 56 -26.25 13.52 -5.99
CA ILE A 56 -25.29 13.79 -4.93
C ILE A 56 -25.49 12.86 -3.75
N ARG A 57 -24.42 12.55 -3.08
CA ARG A 57 -24.41 11.86 -1.79
C ARG A 57 -23.19 12.26 -0.97
N LEU A 58 -23.25 12.04 0.33
CA LEU A 58 -22.06 12.17 1.16
C LEU A 58 -21.11 11.01 0.87
N ARG A 59 -19.80 11.30 0.90
CA ARG A 59 -18.76 10.30 0.70
C ARG A 59 -17.86 10.11 1.93
N GLY A 60 -17.13 8.99 1.93
CA GLY A 60 -16.26 8.56 3.03
C GLY A 60 -16.97 7.57 3.96
N ALA A 61 -16.25 7.04 4.91
CA ALA A 61 -16.76 6.25 6.02
C ALA A 61 -16.98 7.18 7.23
N SER A 62 -15.95 7.40 8.04
CA SER A 62 -15.98 8.33 9.17
C SER A 62 -16.16 9.80 8.76
N ALA A 63 -15.64 10.19 7.60
CA ALA A 63 -15.74 11.55 7.09
C ALA A 63 -17.17 12.08 6.89
N ARG A 64 -18.17 11.20 6.75
CA ARG A 64 -19.59 11.57 6.68
C ARG A 64 -20.10 12.24 7.97
N TYR A 65 -19.44 11.99 9.08
CA TYR A 65 -19.81 12.50 10.39
C TYR A 65 -19.06 13.76 10.80
N PHE A 66 -18.08 14.20 10.01
CA PHE A 66 -17.35 15.44 10.26
C PHE A 66 -18.21 16.69 10.02
N PRO A 67 -17.91 17.81 10.69
CA PRO A 67 -18.64 19.08 10.48
C PRO A 67 -18.59 19.59 9.04
N LYS A 68 -17.47 19.39 8.34
CA LYS A 68 -17.33 19.70 6.91
C LYS A 68 -17.49 18.42 6.12
N LYS A 69 -18.57 18.34 5.33
CA LYS A 69 -18.97 17.13 4.60
C LYS A 69 -18.23 17.01 3.27
N SER A 70 -17.84 15.80 2.90
CA SER A 70 -17.33 15.46 1.57
C SER A 70 -18.47 14.96 0.68
N TRP A 71 -18.42 15.29 -0.62
CA TRP A 71 -19.49 15.01 -1.57
C TRP A 71 -19.01 14.15 -2.74
N ASN A 72 -19.86 13.24 -3.17
CA ASN A 72 -19.76 12.62 -4.48
C ASN A 72 -20.87 13.19 -5.35
N VAL A 73 -20.51 13.65 -6.55
CA VAL A 73 -21.42 14.24 -7.53
C VAL A 73 -21.38 13.37 -8.78
N SER A 74 -22.49 12.73 -9.12
CA SER A 74 -22.59 11.80 -10.26
C SER A 74 -23.35 12.44 -11.42
N PHE A 75 -22.75 12.45 -12.61
CA PHE A 75 -23.35 12.97 -13.84
C PHE A 75 -24.05 11.84 -14.60
N GLU A 76 -25.33 11.94 -14.83
CA GLU A 76 -26.12 10.88 -15.47
C GLU A 76 -25.99 10.88 -17.00
N SER A 77 -26.25 12.02 -17.63
CA SER A 77 -26.29 12.15 -19.11
C SER A 77 -25.19 13.01 -19.68
N LEU A 78 -24.86 14.10 -19.02
CA LEU A 78 -23.80 15.01 -19.42
C LEU A 78 -22.48 14.60 -18.75
N ARG A 79 -21.38 15.07 -19.31
CA ARG A 79 -20.05 14.90 -18.72
C ARG A 79 -19.49 16.28 -18.36
N PHE A 80 -18.85 16.35 -17.20
CA PHE A 80 -18.09 17.54 -16.81
C PHE A 80 -16.60 17.25 -16.97
N GLU A 81 -15.93 17.99 -17.84
CA GLU A 81 -14.51 17.74 -18.18
C GLU A 81 -14.23 16.27 -18.59
N GLY A 82 -15.17 15.64 -19.32
CA GLY A 82 -15.10 14.21 -19.70
C GLY A 82 -15.38 13.23 -18.57
N ARG A 83 -15.64 13.68 -17.37
CA ARG A 83 -15.81 12.89 -16.14
C ARG A 83 -17.29 12.52 -15.92
N THR A 84 -17.49 11.36 -15.29
CA THR A 84 -18.82 10.88 -14.89
C THR A 84 -19.15 11.19 -13.45
N ALA A 85 -18.16 11.56 -12.64
CA ALA A 85 -18.34 11.91 -11.24
C ALA A 85 -17.22 12.81 -10.73
N LEU A 86 -17.53 13.60 -9.69
CA LEU A 86 -16.58 14.36 -8.90
C LEU A 86 -16.53 13.79 -7.48
N ASN A 87 -15.33 13.76 -6.90
CA ASN A 87 -15.15 13.52 -5.48
C ASN A 87 -14.64 14.82 -4.84
N LEU A 88 -15.53 15.56 -4.20
CA LEU A 88 -15.21 16.80 -3.50
C LEU A 88 -14.87 16.44 -2.04
N VAL A 89 -13.59 16.34 -1.75
CA VAL A 89 -13.09 15.91 -0.43
C VAL A 89 -12.85 17.12 0.44
N ALA A 90 -13.47 17.13 1.62
CA ALA A 90 -13.42 18.27 2.53
C ALA A 90 -12.09 18.44 3.26
N GLU A 91 -11.27 17.39 3.32
CA GLU A 91 -10.00 17.35 4.07
C GLU A 91 -10.10 17.85 5.52
N TYR A 92 -11.27 17.67 6.14
CA TYR A 92 -11.55 18.23 7.47
C TYR A 92 -10.55 17.78 8.53
N ALA A 93 -10.06 16.56 8.41
CA ALA A 93 -9.09 16.00 9.33
C ALA A 93 -7.64 16.48 9.08
N ASP A 94 -7.33 16.97 7.88
CA ASP A 94 -6.04 17.57 7.54
C ASP A 94 -6.11 19.10 7.55
N ALA A 95 -5.75 19.71 8.68
CA ALA A 95 -5.72 21.17 8.78
C ALA A 95 -4.71 21.84 7.83
N THR A 96 -3.74 21.09 7.28
CA THR A 96 -2.81 21.62 6.28
C THR A 96 -3.44 21.75 4.91
N MET A 97 -4.47 20.98 4.62
CA MET A 97 -5.07 20.82 3.29
C MET A 97 -4.07 20.33 2.21
N LEU A 98 -2.88 19.88 2.60
CA LEU A 98 -1.78 19.60 1.68
C LEU A 98 -1.46 18.11 1.56
N ALA A 99 -1.77 17.29 2.58
CA ALA A 99 -1.27 15.92 2.67
C ALA A 99 -1.69 15.05 1.48
N GLU A 100 -2.99 14.97 1.19
CA GLU A 100 -3.51 14.14 0.10
C GLU A 100 -3.12 14.72 -1.28
N LYS A 101 -3.23 16.04 -1.45
CA LYS A 101 -2.82 16.72 -2.70
C LYS A 101 -1.35 16.45 -3.01
N LEU A 102 -0.47 16.65 -2.04
CA LEU A 102 0.97 16.44 -2.20
C LEU A 102 1.30 14.99 -2.54
N SER A 103 0.59 14.04 -1.93
CA SER A 103 0.77 12.61 -2.16
C SER A 103 0.40 12.22 -3.60
N TYR A 104 -0.73 12.72 -4.12
CA TYR A 104 -1.10 12.50 -5.52
C TYR A 104 -0.14 13.18 -6.49
N ASP A 105 0.39 14.36 -6.16
CA ASP A 105 1.39 15.04 -6.99
C ASP A 105 2.72 14.25 -7.03
N VAL A 106 3.16 13.71 -5.88
CA VAL A 106 4.32 12.81 -5.82
C VAL A 106 4.06 11.53 -6.60
N LEU A 107 2.88 10.92 -6.49
CA LEU A 107 2.52 9.72 -7.23
C LEU A 107 2.54 9.97 -8.76
N ALA A 108 2.02 11.11 -9.19
CA ALA A 108 2.08 11.53 -10.60
C ALA A 108 3.52 11.76 -11.06
N ALA A 109 4.36 12.42 -10.24
CA ALA A 109 5.78 12.59 -10.52
C ALA A 109 6.52 11.26 -10.66
N LEU A 110 6.16 10.26 -9.87
CA LEU A 110 6.65 8.89 -9.97
C LEU A 110 6.10 8.13 -11.19
N ARG A 111 5.25 8.77 -12.01
CA ARG A 111 4.66 8.21 -13.24
C ARG A 111 3.80 6.96 -13.01
N VAL A 112 3.14 6.92 -11.89
CA VAL A 112 2.02 6.02 -11.67
C VAL A 112 0.77 6.73 -12.19
N PRO A 113 -0.10 6.10 -12.98
CA PRO A 113 -1.39 6.68 -13.32
C PRO A 113 -2.17 6.99 -12.04
N ALA A 114 -2.15 8.25 -11.66
CA ALA A 114 -2.72 8.75 -10.42
C ALA A 114 -3.98 9.56 -10.71
N PRO A 115 -5.00 9.51 -9.85
CA PRO A 115 -6.11 10.44 -9.91
C PRO A 115 -5.61 11.89 -9.98
N ARG A 116 -6.11 12.64 -10.96
CA ARG A 116 -5.84 14.08 -11.04
C ARG A 116 -6.56 14.78 -9.89
N THR A 117 -5.89 15.76 -9.30
CA THR A 117 -6.41 16.50 -8.15
C THR A 117 -6.30 18.00 -8.38
N LYS A 118 -7.33 18.74 -7.97
CA LYS A 118 -7.32 20.21 -7.98
C LYS A 118 -8.12 20.76 -6.81
N TYR A 119 -7.70 21.91 -6.29
CA TYR A 119 -8.49 22.62 -5.30
C TYR A 119 -9.65 23.35 -5.96
N VAL A 120 -10.81 23.33 -5.31
CA VAL A 120 -12.01 24.03 -5.73
C VAL A 120 -12.71 24.68 -4.55
N ARG A 121 -13.37 25.81 -4.78
CA ARG A 121 -14.31 26.41 -3.85
C ARG A 121 -15.67 25.76 -4.07
N LEU A 122 -16.34 25.37 -3.01
CA LEU A 122 -17.70 24.85 -3.11
C LEU A 122 -18.70 25.83 -2.52
N ARG A 123 -19.76 26.14 -3.29
CA ARG A 123 -20.99 26.73 -2.78
C ARG A 123 -22.13 25.73 -2.80
N ILE A 124 -23.01 25.83 -1.83
CA ILE A 124 -24.30 25.13 -1.84
C ILE A 124 -25.38 26.19 -1.66
N ASN A 125 -26.26 26.31 -2.65
CA ASN A 125 -27.32 27.32 -2.67
C ASN A 125 -26.82 28.75 -2.41
N GLY A 126 -25.67 29.12 -2.98
CA GLY A 126 -25.03 30.40 -2.80
C GLY A 126 -24.16 30.56 -1.54
N GLU A 127 -24.27 29.67 -0.56
CA GLU A 127 -23.46 29.70 0.65
C GLU A 127 -22.09 29.08 0.40
N TYR A 128 -21.02 29.75 0.83
CA TYR A 128 -19.67 29.23 0.72
C TYR A 128 -19.39 28.12 1.78
N MET A 129 -19.13 26.90 1.32
CA MET A 129 -18.91 25.75 2.16
C MET A 129 -17.43 25.49 2.47
N GLY A 130 -16.53 26.24 1.86
CA GLY A 130 -15.08 26.14 2.04
C GLY A 130 -14.31 25.63 0.83
N LEU A 131 -13.04 25.37 1.05
CA LEU A 131 -12.13 24.80 0.07
C LEU A 131 -12.21 23.27 0.08
N PHE A 132 -12.24 22.66 -1.09
CA PHE A 132 -12.29 21.22 -1.27
C PHE A 132 -11.19 20.74 -2.20
N LEU A 133 -10.77 19.49 -2.05
CA LEU A 133 -9.96 18.80 -3.03
C LEU A 133 -10.87 17.98 -3.94
N ASP A 134 -10.90 18.33 -5.23
CA ASP A 134 -11.56 17.52 -6.26
C ASP A 134 -10.60 16.43 -6.73
N ILE A 135 -10.95 15.16 -6.43
CA ILE A 135 -10.14 13.98 -6.76
C ILE A 135 -10.82 13.20 -7.87
N GLU A 136 -10.11 12.93 -8.94
CA GLU A 136 -10.61 12.16 -10.08
C GLU A 136 -11.05 10.75 -9.65
N GLN A 137 -12.25 10.35 -10.09
CA GLN A 137 -12.77 9.01 -9.83
C GLN A 137 -12.07 7.97 -10.72
N VAL A 138 -11.53 6.91 -10.12
CA VAL A 138 -10.96 5.79 -10.88
C VAL A 138 -12.10 4.95 -11.46
N ASN A 139 -12.36 5.12 -12.74
CA ASN A 139 -13.40 4.46 -13.50
C ASN A 139 -13.02 4.41 -15.01
N LYS A 140 -13.94 4.03 -15.90
CA LYS A 140 -13.64 3.97 -17.35
C LYS A 140 -13.29 5.34 -17.95
N ALA A 141 -13.76 6.45 -17.38
CA ALA A 141 -13.36 7.79 -17.83
C ALA A 141 -11.89 8.07 -17.48
N PHE A 142 -11.46 7.69 -16.27
CA PHE A 142 -10.06 7.74 -15.86
C PHE A 142 -9.16 6.92 -16.79
N LEU A 143 -9.55 5.68 -17.14
CA LEU A 143 -8.74 4.84 -18.04
C LEU A 143 -8.46 5.56 -19.37
N ARG A 144 -9.48 6.19 -19.95
CA ARG A 144 -9.36 6.92 -21.21
C ARG A 144 -8.58 8.23 -21.07
N ALA A 145 -8.81 8.97 -19.98
CA ALA A 145 -8.15 10.24 -19.72
C ALA A 145 -6.64 10.09 -19.46
N HIS A 146 -6.23 8.93 -18.95
CA HIS A 146 -4.84 8.56 -18.74
C HIS A 146 -4.26 7.70 -19.88
N GLU A 147 -4.98 7.59 -21.00
CA GLU A 147 -4.55 6.84 -22.19
C GLU A 147 -4.08 5.42 -21.87
N LEU A 148 -4.75 4.77 -20.90
CA LEU A 148 -4.39 3.40 -20.54
C LEU A 148 -4.75 2.46 -21.69
N PRO A 149 -3.96 1.39 -21.92
CA PRO A 149 -4.11 0.52 -23.11
C PRO A 149 -5.50 -0.11 -23.23
N ASP A 150 -6.11 -0.46 -22.10
CA ASP A 150 -7.49 -0.95 -22.06
C ASP A 150 -8.43 0.10 -21.45
N GLY A 151 -9.09 0.88 -22.30
CA GLY A 151 -10.10 1.86 -21.87
C GLY A 151 -11.38 1.24 -21.30
N ASP A 152 -11.49 -0.10 -21.31
CA ASP A 152 -12.59 -0.89 -20.74
C ASP A 152 -12.10 -1.93 -19.72
N ALA A 153 -10.98 -1.68 -19.06
CA ALA A 153 -10.40 -2.56 -18.06
C ALA A 153 -11.40 -2.91 -16.94
N THR A 154 -11.29 -4.12 -16.42
CA THR A 154 -12.01 -4.50 -15.20
C THR A 154 -11.31 -3.91 -14.00
N ILE A 155 -12.03 -3.07 -13.26
CA ILE A 155 -11.53 -2.35 -12.09
C ILE A 155 -12.09 -2.96 -10.83
N TYR A 156 -11.21 -3.32 -9.90
CA TYR A 156 -11.56 -3.68 -8.53
C TYR A 156 -11.13 -2.56 -7.60
N ARG A 157 -12.01 -2.13 -6.70
CA ARG A 157 -11.61 -1.37 -5.52
C ARG A 157 -11.28 -2.37 -4.42
N THR A 158 -10.09 -2.27 -3.89
CA THR A 158 -9.72 -3.07 -2.74
C THR A 158 -10.41 -2.49 -1.51
N GLY A 159 -10.97 -3.38 -0.73
CA GLY A 159 -11.42 -3.04 0.59
C GLY A 159 -10.31 -3.24 1.61
N TRP A 160 -10.67 -3.07 2.85
CA TRP A 160 -9.83 -3.36 3.99
C TRP A 160 -9.24 -4.78 3.88
N LYS A 161 -7.91 -4.89 3.94
CA LYS A 161 -7.12 -6.12 3.81
C LYS A 161 -7.07 -6.80 2.43
N ASP A 162 -7.78 -6.35 1.41
CA ASP A 162 -7.60 -6.91 0.06
C ASP A 162 -6.18 -6.63 -0.46
N ASN A 163 -5.57 -5.50 -0.07
CA ASN A 163 -4.18 -5.16 -0.40
C ASN A 163 -3.14 -6.09 0.23
N GLU A 164 -3.54 -7.04 1.07
CA GLU A 164 -2.66 -8.12 1.48
C GLU A 164 -2.30 -9.06 0.33
N PHE A 165 -3.08 -9.07 -0.76
CA PHE A 165 -2.90 -9.95 -1.92
C PHE A 165 -2.83 -11.43 -1.53
N LYS A 166 -3.61 -11.85 -0.54
CA LYS A 166 -3.71 -13.24 -0.09
C LYS A 166 -4.76 -14.00 -0.88
N THR A 167 -4.60 -15.31 -0.99
CA THR A 167 -5.55 -16.20 -1.69
C THR A 167 -6.73 -16.63 -0.83
N TRP A 168 -6.75 -16.26 0.45
CA TRP A 168 -7.83 -16.58 1.38
C TRP A 168 -8.32 -15.31 2.05
N LYS A 169 -9.55 -15.37 2.56
CA LYS A 169 -10.17 -14.29 3.32
C LYS A 169 -10.37 -14.70 4.76
N VAL A 170 -10.18 -13.79 5.67
CA VAL A 170 -10.66 -13.93 7.04
C VAL A 170 -12.09 -13.39 7.14
N PRO A 171 -12.92 -13.88 8.10
CA PRO A 171 -14.36 -13.59 8.11
C PRO A 171 -14.76 -12.10 8.13
N TYR A 172 -13.88 -11.24 8.62
CA TYR A 172 -14.14 -9.79 8.72
C TYR A 172 -13.46 -8.95 7.61
N GLN A 173 -12.85 -9.59 6.63
CA GLN A 173 -12.29 -8.90 5.47
C GLN A 173 -13.38 -8.59 4.45
N GLY A 174 -13.29 -7.40 3.86
CA GLY A 174 -14.13 -7.02 2.74
C GLY A 174 -13.88 -7.90 1.51
N ASP A 175 -14.83 -7.90 0.61
CA ASP A 175 -14.67 -8.54 -0.69
C ASP A 175 -14.03 -7.58 -1.68
N TRP A 176 -13.24 -8.11 -2.60
CA TRP A 176 -12.80 -7.40 -3.77
C TRP A 176 -14.00 -6.80 -4.50
N ASN A 177 -14.11 -5.48 -4.49
CA ASN A 177 -15.28 -4.78 -4.99
C ASN A 177 -15.11 -4.44 -6.48
N LYS A 178 -15.70 -5.25 -7.36
CA LYS A 178 -15.70 -4.99 -8.80
C LYS A 178 -16.51 -3.73 -9.10
N ARG A 179 -15.88 -2.76 -9.77
CA ARG A 179 -16.44 -1.42 -10.05
C ARG A 179 -16.78 -1.21 -11.51
N THR A 180 -16.31 -2.08 -12.40
CA THR A 180 -16.62 -2.06 -13.82
C THR A 180 -16.77 -3.49 -14.33
N ASN A 181 -17.52 -3.67 -15.41
CA ASN A 181 -17.74 -4.97 -16.04
C ASN A 181 -18.35 -6.04 -15.10
N GLU A 182 -19.11 -5.61 -14.09
CA GLU A 182 -19.65 -6.45 -13.02
C GLU A 182 -20.46 -7.64 -13.56
N LYS A 183 -21.20 -7.42 -14.66
CA LYS A 183 -22.06 -8.44 -15.29
C LYS A 183 -21.42 -9.15 -16.48
N THR A 184 -20.29 -8.67 -16.96
CA THR A 184 -19.67 -9.12 -18.22
C THR A 184 -18.31 -9.75 -18.06
N SER A 185 -17.74 -9.75 -16.86
CA SER A 185 -16.45 -10.38 -16.55
C SER A 185 -16.55 -11.30 -15.34
N THR A 186 -15.76 -12.37 -15.35
CA THR A 186 -15.59 -13.27 -14.20
C THR A 186 -14.48 -12.76 -13.28
N ASP A 187 -14.32 -13.39 -12.11
CA ASP A 187 -13.24 -13.10 -11.18
C ASP A 187 -12.02 -14.03 -11.35
N GLU A 188 -12.08 -14.98 -12.30
CA GLU A 188 -10.96 -15.89 -12.55
C GLU A 188 -9.61 -15.19 -12.79
N PRO A 189 -9.52 -14.10 -13.59
CA PRO A 189 -8.26 -13.40 -13.77
C PRO A 189 -7.70 -12.82 -12.44
N LEU A 190 -8.57 -12.39 -11.52
CA LEU A 190 -8.17 -11.93 -10.19
C LEU A 190 -7.60 -13.08 -9.36
N TRP A 191 -8.28 -14.23 -9.35
CA TRP A 191 -7.80 -15.40 -8.64
C TRP A 191 -6.50 -15.93 -9.22
N ASP A 192 -6.31 -15.84 -10.54
CA ASP A 192 -5.07 -16.22 -11.22
C ASP A 192 -3.89 -15.35 -10.79
N VAL A 193 -4.03 -14.04 -10.79
CA VAL A 193 -2.93 -13.17 -10.35
C VAL A 193 -2.63 -13.33 -8.86
N LEU A 194 -3.64 -13.57 -8.02
CA LEU A 194 -3.41 -13.88 -6.61
C LEU A 194 -2.67 -15.20 -6.43
N ARG A 195 -2.98 -16.23 -7.25
CA ARG A 195 -2.20 -17.48 -7.28
C ARG A 195 -0.75 -17.23 -7.69
N VAL A 196 -0.52 -16.43 -8.72
CA VAL A 196 0.83 -16.02 -9.13
C VAL A 196 1.60 -15.35 -7.99
N ILE A 197 0.99 -14.38 -7.32
CA ILE A 197 1.64 -13.66 -6.23
C ILE A 197 1.99 -14.59 -5.08
N ASN A 198 1.16 -15.58 -4.77
CA ASN A 198 1.31 -16.43 -3.60
C ASN A 198 2.04 -17.76 -3.84
N HIS A 199 2.21 -18.19 -5.09
CA HIS A 199 2.73 -19.54 -5.37
C HIS A 199 3.90 -19.59 -6.36
N THR A 200 4.25 -18.48 -7.03
CA THR A 200 5.41 -18.47 -7.93
C THR A 200 6.70 -18.76 -7.15
N PRO A 201 7.52 -19.73 -7.57
CA PRO A 201 8.82 -19.97 -6.95
C PRO A 201 9.75 -18.76 -7.02
N GLU A 202 10.62 -18.59 -6.01
CA GLU A 202 11.51 -17.43 -5.91
C GLU A 202 12.41 -17.23 -7.15
N PRO A 203 13.01 -18.27 -7.76
CA PRO A 203 13.85 -18.06 -8.94
C PRO A 203 13.11 -17.43 -10.13
N GLU A 204 11.82 -17.67 -10.23
CA GLU A 204 10.98 -17.22 -11.37
C GLU A 204 10.25 -15.90 -11.08
N LEU A 205 10.22 -15.48 -9.81
CA LEU A 205 9.36 -14.42 -9.32
C LEU A 205 9.46 -13.11 -10.12
N PRO A 206 10.64 -12.53 -10.37
CA PRO A 206 10.72 -11.26 -11.09
C PRO A 206 10.15 -11.33 -12.49
N GLN A 207 10.43 -12.41 -13.20
CA GLN A 207 9.95 -12.61 -14.57
C GLN A 207 8.44 -12.82 -14.61
N VAL A 208 7.92 -13.71 -13.75
CA VAL A 208 6.50 -14.05 -13.72
C VAL A 208 5.67 -12.84 -13.25
N LEU A 209 6.11 -12.13 -12.21
CA LEU A 209 5.43 -10.89 -11.80
C LEU A 209 5.39 -9.86 -12.94
N ALA A 210 6.48 -9.67 -13.68
CA ALA A 210 6.52 -8.73 -14.80
C ALA A 210 5.61 -9.14 -15.97
N GLN A 211 5.25 -10.42 -16.10
CA GLN A 211 4.28 -10.89 -17.09
C GLN A 211 2.84 -10.57 -16.67
N HIS A 212 2.53 -10.61 -15.38
CA HIS A 212 1.18 -10.46 -14.85
C HIS A 212 0.88 -9.08 -14.25
N LEU A 213 1.91 -8.31 -13.89
CA LEU A 213 1.77 -7.00 -13.26
C LEU A 213 2.51 -5.92 -14.07
N GLU A 214 2.00 -4.70 -14.01
CA GLU A 214 2.79 -3.50 -14.30
C GLU A 214 3.74 -3.25 -13.12
N LEU A 215 4.75 -4.12 -13.01
CA LEU A 215 5.63 -4.24 -11.84
C LEU A 215 6.33 -2.93 -11.50
N GLU A 216 6.77 -2.17 -12.51
CA GLU A 216 7.40 -0.85 -12.27
C GLU A 216 6.42 0.13 -11.61
N GLY A 217 5.15 0.13 -12.02
CA GLY A 217 4.11 0.94 -11.38
C GLY A 217 3.91 0.56 -9.90
N PHE A 218 3.96 -0.73 -9.58
CA PHE A 218 3.89 -1.19 -8.18
C PHE A 218 5.12 -0.76 -7.36
N LEU A 219 6.34 -0.91 -7.89
CA LEU A 219 7.57 -0.45 -7.22
C LEU A 219 7.56 1.07 -6.97
N ARG A 220 7.02 1.84 -7.91
CA ARG A 220 6.85 3.29 -7.76
C ARG A 220 5.79 3.65 -6.72
N SER A 221 4.72 2.86 -6.62
CA SER A 221 3.72 3.03 -5.55
C SER A 221 4.34 2.74 -4.17
N MET A 222 5.15 1.69 -4.04
CA MET A 222 5.92 1.45 -2.81
C MET A 222 6.91 2.59 -2.51
N THR A 223 7.48 3.23 -3.56
CA THR A 223 8.33 4.41 -3.38
C THR A 223 7.55 5.58 -2.78
N LEU A 224 6.29 5.81 -3.21
CA LEU A 224 5.43 6.80 -2.57
C LEU A 224 5.27 6.53 -1.07
N ASP A 225 4.99 5.27 -0.69
CA ASP A 225 4.81 4.88 0.71
C ASP A 225 6.05 5.21 1.55
N VAL A 226 7.24 4.97 0.97
CA VAL A 226 8.52 5.33 1.59
C VAL A 226 8.64 6.84 1.77
N LEU A 227 8.43 7.62 0.70
CA LEU A 227 8.62 9.08 0.73
C LEU A 227 7.66 9.77 1.70
N MET A 228 6.39 9.39 1.62
CA MET A 228 5.31 10.10 2.30
C MET A 228 4.89 9.48 3.64
N SER A 229 5.60 8.47 4.14
CA SER A 229 5.24 7.78 5.39
C SER A 229 3.82 7.22 5.38
N ASN A 230 3.44 6.58 4.30
CA ASN A 230 2.12 6.00 4.22
C ASN A 230 1.94 4.91 5.28
N ASN A 231 1.02 5.10 6.22
CA ASN A 231 0.93 4.31 7.43
C ASN A 231 -0.40 3.57 7.62
N TYR A 232 -1.24 3.54 6.61
CA TYR A 232 -2.52 2.85 6.70
C TYR A 232 -2.38 1.34 6.44
N ILE A 233 -1.99 0.61 7.44
CA ILE A 233 -1.89 -0.85 7.34
C ILE A 233 -3.28 -1.51 7.33
N GLU A 234 -4.25 -0.90 8.01
CA GLU A 234 -5.58 -1.49 8.18
C GLU A 234 -6.63 -0.96 7.21
N ASP A 235 -6.50 0.29 6.78
CA ASP A 235 -7.48 1.00 5.95
C ASP A 235 -6.94 1.28 4.54
N SER A 236 -5.89 0.57 4.12
CA SER A 236 -5.34 0.80 2.79
C SER A 236 -6.41 0.54 1.74
N GLU A 237 -6.68 1.56 0.94
CA GLU A 237 -7.54 1.45 -0.22
C GLU A 237 -6.71 1.64 -1.48
N SER A 238 -7.07 0.92 -2.51
CA SER A 238 -6.47 1.06 -3.82
C SER A 238 -7.42 0.56 -4.89
N TYR A 239 -7.03 0.77 -6.12
CA TYR A 239 -7.67 0.11 -7.24
C TYR A 239 -6.71 -0.88 -7.87
N PHE A 240 -7.23 -2.02 -8.27
CA PHE A 240 -6.50 -3.05 -8.99
C PHE A 240 -7.20 -3.29 -10.33
N LEU A 241 -6.51 -2.97 -11.42
CA LEU A 241 -7.06 -2.88 -12.76
C LEU A 241 -6.54 -4.02 -13.62
N HIS A 242 -7.43 -4.79 -14.20
CA HIS A 242 -7.09 -5.83 -15.19
C HIS A 242 -7.13 -5.26 -16.61
N ASP A 243 -5.97 -4.96 -17.16
CA ASP A 243 -5.77 -4.60 -18.57
C ASP A 243 -5.88 -5.88 -19.42
N LYS A 244 -7.05 -6.06 -20.06
CA LYS A 244 -7.34 -7.24 -20.89
C LYS A 244 -6.58 -7.22 -22.23
N VAL A 245 -6.09 -6.05 -22.66
CA VAL A 245 -5.30 -5.90 -23.89
C VAL A 245 -3.89 -6.43 -23.68
N ARG A 246 -3.27 -6.08 -22.56
CA ARG A 246 -1.90 -6.51 -22.20
C ARG A 246 -1.86 -7.75 -21.31
N GLN A 247 -3.01 -8.23 -20.83
CA GLN A 247 -3.14 -9.32 -19.86
C GLN A 247 -2.31 -9.06 -18.58
N ARG A 248 -2.34 -7.81 -18.09
CA ARG A 248 -1.59 -7.37 -16.92
C ARG A 248 -2.45 -6.62 -15.94
N TRP A 249 -2.04 -6.67 -14.70
CA TRP A 249 -2.69 -5.95 -13.63
C TRP A 249 -1.90 -4.68 -13.28
N ARG A 250 -2.65 -3.63 -12.96
CA ARG A 250 -2.10 -2.34 -12.54
C ARG A 250 -2.62 -1.99 -11.16
N TYR A 251 -1.73 -1.59 -10.28
CA TYR A 251 -2.05 -1.08 -8.96
C TYR A 251 -2.12 0.45 -9.00
N VAL A 252 -3.19 1.02 -8.43
CA VAL A 252 -3.38 2.47 -8.31
C VAL A 252 -3.72 2.79 -6.86
N PRO A 253 -2.80 3.41 -6.11
CA PRO A 253 -3.07 3.85 -4.74
C PRO A 253 -4.26 4.81 -4.66
N TRP A 254 -5.01 4.71 -3.58
CA TRP A 254 -6.17 5.53 -3.30
C TRP A 254 -6.22 5.89 -1.82
N ASP A 255 -6.99 6.94 -1.45
CA ASP A 255 -7.20 7.39 -0.08
C ASP A 255 -5.90 7.78 0.61
N LEU A 256 -5.14 8.66 -0.04
CA LEU A 256 -3.79 9.06 0.38
C LEU A 256 -3.76 10.14 1.46
N ASN A 257 -4.86 10.42 2.13
CA ASN A 257 -4.93 11.33 3.27
C ASN A 257 -4.35 10.73 4.58
N ASN A 258 -4.12 9.43 4.59
CA ASN A 258 -3.38 8.75 5.66
C ASN A 258 -1.87 8.83 5.50
N VAL A 259 -1.40 9.47 4.46
CA VAL A 259 -0.01 9.80 4.27
C VAL A 259 0.35 10.94 5.21
N ASP A 260 1.41 10.77 5.95
CA ASP A 260 1.30 11.33 7.22
C ASP A 260 2.06 12.56 7.54
N ALA A 261 1.37 13.55 7.36
CA ALA A 261 1.44 14.67 8.24
C ALA A 261 0.32 14.63 9.30
N ARG A 262 0.16 13.58 10.07
CA ARG A 262 -0.90 13.45 11.11
C ARG A 262 -0.83 14.44 12.25
N TRP A 263 -0.38 15.63 12.02
CA TRP A 263 -0.47 16.66 13.01
C TRP A 263 -1.92 17.04 13.37
N TRP A 264 -2.88 16.61 12.55
CA TRP A 264 -4.30 16.74 12.82
C TRP A 264 -4.81 15.68 13.81
N TYR A 265 -4.07 14.60 14.01
CA TYR A 265 -4.47 13.56 14.95
C TYR A 265 -4.13 14.03 16.36
N PRO A 266 -5.11 14.40 17.21
CA PRO A 266 -4.84 15.03 18.50
C PRO A 266 -4.30 14.05 19.53
N LEU A 267 -4.29 12.75 19.26
CA LEU A 267 -3.87 11.74 20.22
C LEU A 267 -2.53 11.15 19.80
N PRO A 268 -1.52 11.23 20.70
CA PRO A 268 -0.42 10.31 20.59
C PRO A 268 -1.01 8.91 20.71
N VAL A 269 -1.04 8.17 19.61
CA VAL A 269 -1.37 6.76 19.64
C VAL A 269 -0.22 6.05 20.35
N GLY A 270 -0.28 5.98 21.68
CA GLY A 270 0.75 5.38 22.53
C GLY A 270 2.13 6.05 22.39
N ASP A 271 3.20 5.27 22.46
CA ASP A 271 4.59 5.69 22.21
C ASP A 271 4.82 6.00 20.72
N ALA A 272 3.93 6.78 20.10
CA ALA A 272 3.94 7.08 18.70
C ALA A 272 5.30 7.65 18.30
N GLN A 273 6.07 6.85 17.60
CA GLN A 273 7.22 7.38 16.90
C GLN A 273 6.76 8.53 16.02
N PRO A 274 7.50 9.64 15.98
CA PRO A 274 7.17 10.71 15.06
C PRO A 274 7.02 10.14 13.66
N ILE A 275 6.00 10.59 12.94
CA ILE A 275 5.61 9.99 11.68
C ILE A 275 6.71 9.94 10.61
N TYR A 276 7.63 10.90 10.64
CA TYR A 276 8.79 10.89 9.77
C TYR A 276 9.72 9.67 10.01
N ARG A 277 9.55 8.95 11.14
CA ARG A 277 10.23 7.70 11.46
C ARG A 277 9.42 6.45 11.12
N HIS A 278 8.31 6.60 10.43
CA HIS A 278 7.55 5.45 9.97
C HIS A 278 8.45 4.47 9.19
N PRO A 279 8.26 3.16 9.35
CA PRO A 279 9.08 2.15 8.67
C PRO A 279 9.24 2.42 7.18
N LEU A 280 10.40 2.02 6.62
CA LEU A 280 10.70 2.27 5.22
C LEU A 280 9.81 1.45 4.29
N PHE A 281 9.50 0.22 4.68
CA PHE A 281 8.61 -0.66 3.94
C PHE A 281 7.39 -1.01 4.79
N PRO A 282 6.44 -0.09 4.94
CA PRO A 282 5.24 -0.33 5.71
C PRO A 282 4.41 -1.44 5.05
N PHE A 283 3.57 -2.07 5.84
CA PHE A 283 2.67 -3.11 5.34
C PHE A 283 3.39 -4.36 4.75
N THR A 284 4.63 -4.60 5.15
CA THR A 284 5.40 -5.82 4.82
C THR A 284 5.87 -6.50 6.11
N LEU A 285 6.28 -7.77 6.03
CA LEU A 285 6.80 -8.49 7.20
C LEU A 285 8.15 -7.94 7.73
N THR A 286 8.67 -6.89 7.12
CA THR A 286 9.83 -6.14 7.66
C THR A 286 9.40 -4.93 8.51
N ASP A 287 8.11 -4.69 8.63
CA ASP A 287 7.54 -3.57 9.40
C ASP A 287 7.25 -4.00 10.85
N ALA A 288 8.11 -3.60 11.78
CA ALA A 288 7.98 -3.94 13.20
C ALA A 288 6.68 -3.44 13.87
N SER A 289 5.97 -2.48 13.27
CA SER A 289 4.70 -2.00 13.80
C SER A 289 3.57 -3.03 13.71
N ILE A 290 3.71 -4.04 12.84
CA ILE A 290 2.72 -5.11 12.67
C ILE A 290 2.55 -5.92 13.95
N ASP A 291 3.64 -6.32 14.61
CA ASP A 291 3.57 -7.10 15.85
C ASP A 291 2.87 -6.30 16.96
N LYS A 292 3.23 -5.03 17.14
CA LYS A 292 2.60 -4.16 18.12
C LYS A 292 1.10 -4.03 17.87
N ARG A 293 0.72 -3.76 16.63
CA ARG A 293 -0.68 -3.64 16.22
C ARG A 293 -1.46 -4.94 16.40
N TYR A 294 -0.84 -6.07 16.11
CA TYR A 294 -1.43 -7.37 16.37
C TYR A 294 -1.73 -7.57 17.86
N GLU A 295 -0.76 -7.30 18.72
CA GLU A 295 -0.93 -7.42 20.18
C GLU A 295 -2.05 -6.51 20.73
N GLU A 296 -2.16 -5.30 20.19
CA GLU A 296 -3.22 -4.35 20.57
C GLU A 296 -4.60 -4.80 20.09
N ARG A 297 -4.71 -5.27 18.85
CA ARG A 297 -5.99 -5.58 18.21
C ARG A 297 -6.59 -6.91 18.62
N LYS A 298 -5.77 -7.94 18.85
CA LYS A 298 -6.27 -9.26 19.23
C LYS A 298 -7.03 -9.26 20.56
N THR A 299 -6.77 -8.28 21.43
CA THR A 299 -7.49 -8.13 22.72
C THR A 299 -8.93 -7.66 22.53
N VAL A 300 -9.19 -6.89 21.47
CA VAL A 300 -10.50 -6.30 21.16
C VAL A 300 -11.25 -7.14 20.12
N HIS A 301 -10.54 -7.77 19.21
CA HIS A 301 -11.08 -8.57 18.12
C HIS A 301 -10.49 -9.98 18.14
N PRO A 302 -11.12 -10.93 18.85
CA PRO A 302 -10.71 -12.32 18.82
C PRO A 302 -10.64 -12.83 17.37
N GLY A 303 -9.57 -13.51 16.99
CA GLY A 303 -9.33 -13.95 15.62
C GLY A 303 -8.72 -12.90 14.68
N TYR A 304 -8.35 -11.72 15.21
CA TYR A 304 -7.58 -10.76 14.43
C TYR A 304 -6.22 -11.37 14.02
N LEU A 305 -5.89 -11.26 12.75
CA LEU A 305 -4.59 -11.69 12.20
C LEU A 305 -3.75 -10.46 11.83
N PRO A 306 -2.42 -10.56 11.90
CA PRO A 306 -1.55 -9.50 11.42
C PRO A 306 -1.83 -9.17 9.96
N VAL A 307 -1.85 -7.89 9.63
CA VAL A 307 -2.13 -7.39 8.29
C VAL A 307 -0.83 -7.00 7.59
N PHE A 308 -0.53 -7.64 6.48
CA PHE A 308 0.64 -7.32 5.66
C PHE A 308 0.43 -7.78 4.21
N SER A 309 1.14 -7.15 3.28
CA SER A 309 1.10 -7.47 1.86
C SER A 309 2.04 -8.64 1.54
N ASN A 310 1.50 -9.72 0.97
CA ASN A 310 2.33 -10.81 0.43
C ASN A 310 3.17 -10.33 -0.75
N LEU A 311 2.59 -9.54 -1.64
CA LEU A 311 3.31 -8.97 -2.78
C LEU A 311 4.44 -8.03 -2.31
N GLY A 312 4.11 -7.08 -1.42
CA GLY A 312 5.10 -6.15 -0.86
C GLY A 312 6.23 -6.87 -0.13
N THR A 313 5.90 -7.86 0.71
CA THR A 313 6.89 -8.67 1.43
C THR A 313 7.83 -9.40 0.47
N ARG A 314 7.30 -10.05 -0.55
CA ARG A 314 8.11 -10.76 -1.54
C ARG A 314 9.00 -9.80 -2.35
N VAL A 315 8.51 -8.61 -2.70
CA VAL A 315 9.33 -7.59 -3.36
C VAL A 315 10.52 -7.17 -2.47
N VAL A 316 10.27 -6.89 -1.20
CA VAL A 316 11.32 -6.44 -0.28
C VAL A 316 12.32 -7.55 0.05
N MET A 317 11.87 -8.80 0.14
CA MET A 317 12.72 -9.93 0.48
C MET A 317 13.49 -10.50 -0.71
N HIS A 318 12.96 -10.38 -1.93
CA HIS A 318 13.65 -10.88 -3.13
C HIS A 318 14.82 -9.97 -3.52
N PRO A 319 16.06 -10.47 -3.62
CA PRO A 319 17.25 -9.63 -3.82
C PRO A 319 17.18 -8.71 -5.05
N GLU A 320 16.74 -9.24 -6.20
CA GLU A 320 16.63 -8.45 -7.44
C GLU A 320 15.53 -7.38 -7.37
N LEU A 321 14.34 -7.75 -6.87
CA LEU A 321 13.22 -6.82 -6.76
C LEU A 321 13.51 -5.71 -5.74
N ARG A 322 14.13 -6.08 -4.62
CA ARG A 322 14.59 -5.12 -3.60
C ARG A 322 15.62 -4.15 -4.19
N ALA A 323 16.61 -4.65 -4.95
CA ALA A 323 17.59 -3.78 -5.58
C ALA A 323 16.94 -2.78 -6.54
N ARG A 324 15.95 -3.22 -7.34
CA ARG A 324 15.17 -2.34 -8.21
C ARG A 324 14.37 -1.30 -7.41
N LEU A 325 13.71 -1.70 -6.33
CA LEU A 325 12.97 -0.80 -5.45
C LEU A 325 13.89 0.25 -4.83
N LEU A 326 15.02 -0.18 -4.25
CA LEU A 326 16.01 0.73 -3.65
C LEU A 326 16.56 1.74 -4.67
N ALA A 327 16.83 1.30 -5.90
CA ALA A 327 17.27 2.20 -6.97
C ALA A 327 16.18 3.26 -7.32
N ARG A 328 14.89 2.90 -7.27
CA ARG A 328 13.79 3.86 -7.48
C ARG A 328 13.70 4.87 -6.34
N ILE A 329 13.88 4.41 -5.11
CA ILE A 329 13.88 5.28 -3.93
C ILE A 329 15.08 6.24 -4.02
N ASP A 330 16.30 5.76 -4.29
CA ASP A 330 17.48 6.61 -4.46
C ASP A 330 17.23 7.71 -5.50
N LYS A 331 16.76 7.33 -6.68
CA LYS A 331 16.42 8.29 -7.74
C LYS A 331 15.38 9.32 -7.30
N ALA A 332 14.32 8.88 -6.63
CA ALA A 332 13.30 9.80 -6.12
C ALA A 332 13.85 10.74 -5.03
N MET A 333 14.76 10.25 -4.19
CA MET A 333 15.44 11.05 -3.18
C MET A 333 16.38 12.13 -3.78
N GLU A 334 16.97 11.85 -4.93
CA GLU A 334 17.86 12.78 -5.63
C GLU A 334 17.09 13.83 -6.43
N GLU A 335 16.05 13.43 -7.15
CA GLU A 335 15.38 14.26 -8.14
C GLU A 335 14.10 14.94 -7.64
N LEU A 336 13.36 14.28 -6.71
CA LEU A 336 12.02 14.66 -6.33
C LEU A 336 11.91 15.05 -4.85
N PHE A 337 12.30 14.17 -3.94
CA PHE A 337 12.08 14.33 -2.51
C PHE A 337 13.22 15.11 -1.85
N THR A 338 13.54 16.29 -2.39
CA THR A 338 14.50 17.24 -1.83
C THR A 338 13.79 18.36 -1.10
N GLU A 339 14.46 18.99 -0.12
CA GLU A 339 13.88 20.13 0.60
C GLU A 339 13.58 21.30 -0.36
N GLU A 340 14.40 21.48 -1.38
CA GLU A 340 14.20 22.53 -2.38
C GLU A 340 12.98 22.26 -3.26
N VAL A 341 12.89 21.08 -3.89
CA VAL A 341 11.81 20.73 -4.82
C VAL A 341 10.46 20.66 -4.08
N MET A 342 10.41 19.88 -2.99
CA MET A 342 9.20 19.74 -2.20
C MET A 342 8.82 21.05 -1.51
N GLY A 343 9.80 21.78 -0.97
CA GLY A 343 9.56 23.05 -0.29
C GLY A 343 8.95 24.11 -1.19
N ARG A 344 9.47 24.26 -2.43
CA ARG A 344 8.88 25.17 -3.43
C ARG A 344 7.43 24.77 -3.80
N HIS A 345 7.18 23.49 -3.94
CA HIS A 345 5.85 23.00 -4.28
C HIS A 345 4.85 23.21 -3.14
N ILE A 346 5.25 22.91 -1.90
CA ILE A 346 4.46 23.19 -0.69
C ILE A 346 4.16 24.68 -0.57
N ASP A 347 5.15 25.55 -0.78
CA ASP A 347 4.98 27.00 -0.73
C ASP A 347 3.99 27.50 -1.79
N ALA A 348 4.08 26.96 -3.02
CA ALA A 348 3.19 27.34 -4.10
C ALA A 348 1.74 26.85 -3.87
N LEU A 349 1.54 25.63 -3.40
CA LEU A 349 0.23 25.11 -3.05
C LEU A 349 -0.38 25.90 -1.90
N HIS A 350 0.38 26.16 -0.84
CA HIS A 350 -0.09 26.93 0.31
C HIS A 350 -0.50 28.35 -0.10
N ALA A 351 0.33 29.05 -0.87
CA ALA A 351 0.02 30.40 -1.35
C ALA A 351 -1.22 30.44 -2.24
N LEU A 352 -1.44 29.42 -3.06
CA LEU A 352 -2.64 29.32 -3.89
C LEU A 352 -3.92 29.23 -3.07
N ILE A 353 -3.92 28.44 -1.99
CA ILE A 353 -5.14 28.14 -1.23
C ILE A 353 -5.35 29.07 -0.02
N ASP A 354 -4.33 29.80 0.43
CA ASP A 354 -4.38 30.69 1.60
C ASP A 354 -5.58 31.67 1.58
N PRO A 355 -5.85 32.46 0.52
CA PRO A 355 -6.99 33.39 0.52
C PRO A 355 -8.34 32.67 0.59
N HIS A 356 -8.41 31.42 0.21
CA HIS A 356 -9.64 30.61 0.27
C HIS A 356 -9.82 29.99 1.65
N MET A 357 -8.70 29.55 2.27
CA MET A 357 -8.71 29.02 3.63
C MET A 357 -9.02 30.08 4.67
N ALA A 358 -8.59 31.33 4.47
CA ALA A 358 -8.93 32.45 5.33
C ALA A 358 -10.47 32.71 5.39
N GLN A 359 -11.21 32.25 4.40
CA GLN A 359 -12.67 32.37 4.32
C GLN A 359 -13.41 31.06 4.61
N ASP A 360 -12.71 29.96 4.83
CA ASP A 360 -13.33 28.64 5.04
C ASP A 360 -14.08 28.63 6.38
N PRO A 361 -15.41 28.42 6.37
CA PRO A 361 -16.22 28.55 7.59
C PRO A 361 -16.06 27.38 8.57
N LYS A 362 -15.39 26.30 8.18
CA LYS A 362 -15.32 25.05 8.94
C LYS A 362 -13.89 24.64 9.33
N MET A 363 -12.86 25.29 8.77
CA MET A 363 -11.47 24.95 9.01
C MET A 363 -10.80 25.95 9.96
N ASP A 364 -9.84 25.46 10.72
CA ASP A 364 -9.02 26.31 11.60
C ASP A 364 -7.90 26.97 10.78
N TYR A 365 -8.06 28.25 10.48
CA TYR A 365 -7.09 29.01 9.70
C TYR A 365 -5.72 29.15 10.39
N GLY A 366 -5.69 29.24 11.71
CA GLY A 366 -4.42 29.29 12.47
C GLY A 366 -3.60 28.01 12.32
N ARG A 367 -4.28 26.87 12.40
CA ARG A 367 -3.65 25.57 12.15
C ARG A 367 -3.22 25.40 10.69
N PHE A 368 -4.03 25.88 9.75
CA PHE A 368 -3.66 25.89 8.33
C PHE A 368 -2.34 26.68 8.12
N LEU A 369 -2.22 27.88 8.66
CA LEU A 369 -1.01 28.69 8.54
C LEU A 369 0.24 27.97 9.11
N ALA A 370 0.09 27.29 10.24
CA ALA A 370 1.17 26.48 10.81
C ALA A 370 1.52 25.25 9.97
N GLY A 371 0.57 24.75 9.19
CA GLY A 371 0.70 23.55 8.36
C GLY A 371 1.80 23.62 7.32
N ARG A 372 2.06 24.81 6.78
CA ARG A 372 3.15 25.04 5.81
C ARG A 372 4.53 24.67 6.38
N ALA A 373 4.85 25.19 7.55
CA ALA A 373 6.12 24.91 8.22
C ALA A 373 6.19 23.43 8.62
N PHE A 374 5.09 22.89 9.14
CA PHE A 374 4.98 21.48 9.51
C PHE A 374 5.29 20.54 8.33
N MET A 375 4.71 20.78 7.17
CA MET A 375 4.94 19.95 5.98
C MET A 375 6.39 20.04 5.47
N LYS A 376 7.00 21.21 5.53
CA LYS A 376 8.42 21.38 5.16
C LYS A 376 9.34 20.67 6.15
N ASP A 377 9.07 20.75 7.44
CA ASP A 377 9.80 20.00 8.48
C ASP A 377 9.63 18.49 8.34
N PHE A 378 8.42 18.03 8.01
CA PHE A 378 8.18 16.62 7.69
C PHE A 378 9.10 16.17 6.55
N VAL A 379 9.14 16.87 5.44
CA VAL A 379 10.01 16.51 4.30
C VAL A 379 11.47 16.43 4.73
N ARG A 380 11.97 17.44 5.44
CA ARG A 380 13.36 17.50 5.93
C ARG A 380 13.69 16.30 6.82
N LEU A 381 12.86 16.05 7.82
CA LEU A 381 13.07 14.97 8.80
C LEU A 381 12.90 13.59 8.18
N ARG A 382 11.86 13.43 7.32
CA ARG A 382 11.62 12.16 6.62
C ARG A 382 12.77 11.84 5.68
N ARG A 383 13.26 12.84 4.93
CA ARG A 383 14.41 12.68 4.06
C ARG A 383 15.64 12.19 4.83
N ALA A 384 15.98 12.82 5.95
CA ALA A 384 17.10 12.42 6.79
C ALA A 384 16.95 10.97 7.29
N PHE A 385 15.75 10.60 7.72
CA PHE A 385 15.43 9.24 8.15
C PHE A 385 15.58 8.22 7.02
N ILE A 386 15.00 8.50 5.84
CA ILE A 386 15.12 7.61 4.67
C ILE A 386 16.59 7.38 4.31
N LEU A 387 17.40 8.42 4.23
CA LEU A 387 18.82 8.30 3.90
C LEU A 387 19.58 7.43 4.90
N SER A 388 19.30 7.59 6.19
CA SER A 388 19.88 6.76 7.25
C SER A 388 19.46 5.29 7.10
N GLU A 389 18.18 5.03 6.88
CA GLU A 389 17.66 3.68 6.71
C GLU A 389 18.19 3.01 5.42
N LEU A 390 18.28 3.74 4.32
CA LEU A 390 18.85 3.22 3.08
C LEU A 390 20.32 2.80 3.27
N GLN A 391 21.12 3.60 3.99
CA GLN A 391 22.49 3.21 4.34
C GLN A 391 22.51 1.92 5.17
N ARG A 392 21.63 1.82 6.16
CA ARG A 392 21.49 0.62 6.99
C ARG A 392 21.12 -0.61 6.14
N TYR A 393 20.10 -0.50 5.28
CA TYR A 393 19.69 -1.59 4.40
C TYR A 393 20.78 -2.03 3.43
N LYS A 394 21.53 -1.09 2.84
CA LYS A 394 22.64 -1.38 1.93
C LYS A 394 23.85 -2.00 2.63
N ALA A 395 24.11 -1.59 3.88
CA ALA A 395 25.20 -2.12 4.69
C ALA A 395 24.86 -3.49 5.34
N GLN A 396 23.58 -3.79 5.50
CA GLN A 396 23.14 -5.02 6.15
C GLN A 396 23.52 -6.24 5.32
N LYS A 397 24.43 -7.04 5.86
CA LYS A 397 24.74 -8.36 5.33
C LYS A 397 23.89 -9.37 6.09
N PRO A 398 23.18 -10.25 5.39
CA PRO A 398 22.46 -11.32 6.08
C PRO A 398 23.49 -12.21 6.82
N ASP A 399 23.16 -12.55 8.05
CA ASP A 399 23.90 -13.53 8.82
C ASP A 399 23.44 -14.94 8.46
N LEU A 400 22.49 -15.51 9.20
CA LEU A 400 21.90 -16.82 8.91
C LEU A 400 20.79 -16.68 7.86
N VAL A 401 20.90 -17.49 6.81
CA VAL A 401 19.94 -17.54 5.70
C VAL A 401 19.57 -18.98 5.37
N LEU A 402 18.44 -19.17 4.71
CA LEU A 402 18.11 -20.39 3.99
C LEU A 402 19.06 -20.51 2.80
N GLU A 403 19.85 -21.57 2.73
CA GLU A 403 20.88 -21.74 1.69
C GLU A 403 20.47 -22.73 0.60
N ALA A 404 19.85 -23.85 1.00
CA ALA A 404 19.35 -24.85 0.08
C ALA A 404 18.13 -25.58 0.66
N VAL A 405 17.25 -26.07 -0.20
CA VAL A 405 16.04 -26.81 0.20
C VAL A 405 15.75 -27.91 -0.80
N ASP A 406 15.61 -29.15 -0.31
CA ASP A 406 15.03 -30.26 -1.04
C ASP A 406 13.73 -30.69 -0.32
N ALA A 407 12.60 -30.24 -0.84
CA ALA A 407 11.31 -30.54 -0.24
C ALA A 407 10.94 -32.03 -0.35
N ARG A 408 11.40 -32.72 -1.40
CA ARG A 408 11.14 -34.16 -1.61
C ARG A 408 11.94 -35.01 -0.64
N ALA A 409 13.20 -34.68 -0.46
CA ALA A 409 14.08 -35.37 0.51
C ALA A 409 13.85 -34.88 1.95
N GLY A 410 13.07 -33.79 2.13
CA GLY A 410 12.65 -33.27 3.44
C GLY A 410 13.80 -32.64 4.23
N TRP A 411 14.67 -31.87 3.59
CA TRP A 411 15.74 -31.16 4.30
C TRP A 411 15.89 -29.72 3.84
N VAL A 412 16.44 -28.90 4.74
CA VAL A 412 16.85 -27.51 4.51
C VAL A 412 18.26 -27.28 5.04
N GLU A 413 19.07 -26.52 4.33
CA GLU A 413 20.36 -26.04 4.81
C GLU A 413 20.25 -24.54 5.19
N LEU A 414 20.78 -24.23 6.37
CA LEU A 414 21.08 -22.86 6.77
C LEU A 414 22.57 -22.61 6.58
N ARG A 415 22.91 -21.37 6.23
CA ARG A 415 24.30 -20.92 6.13
C ARG A 415 24.49 -19.59 6.86
N ASN A 416 25.60 -19.49 7.56
CA ASN A 416 26.06 -18.18 8.02
C ASN A 416 26.80 -17.46 6.88
N ARG A 417 26.15 -16.46 6.29
CA ARG A 417 26.74 -15.55 5.28
C ARG A 417 27.32 -14.29 5.89
N GLY A 418 27.17 -14.11 7.20
CA GLY A 418 27.72 -13.00 7.95
C GLY A 418 29.22 -13.11 8.20
N PRO A 419 29.86 -12.02 8.64
CA PRO A 419 31.29 -11.97 8.93
C PRO A 419 31.69 -12.48 10.32
N VAL A 420 30.71 -12.79 11.17
CA VAL A 420 30.93 -13.25 12.57
C VAL A 420 30.16 -14.55 12.81
N PRO A 421 30.57 -15.36 13.82
CA PRO A 421 29.77 -16.52 14.22
C PRO A 421 28.35 -16.13 14.60
N ALA A 422 27.37 -16.96 14.19
CA ALA A 422 25.96 -16.74 14.44
C ALA A 422 25.28 -18.01 14.96
N SER A 423 24.36 -17.87 15.91
CA SER A 423 23.63 -18.98 16.53
C SER A 423 22.25 -19.16 15.88
N THR A 424 21.83 -20.41 15.73
CA THR A 424 20.44 -20.77 15.38
C THR A 424 19.51 -20.73 16.60
N GLU A 425 20.02 -20.50 17.79
CA GLU A 425 19.23 -20.43 19.02
C GLU A 425 18.15 -19.34 18.93
N GLY A 426 16.93 -19.70 19.28
CA GLY A 426 15.79 -18.79 19.23
C GLY A 426 15.23 -18.53 17.84
N LEU A 427 15.80 -19.13 16.78
CA LEU A 427 15.22 -19.04 15.46
C LEU A 427 14.07 -20.03 15.29
N VAL A 428 13.09 -19.63 14.51
CA VAL A 428 11.93 -20.44 14.09
C VAL A 428 12.00 -20.68 12.59
N LEU A 429 11.88 -21.93 12.18
CA LEU A 429 11.61 -22.32 10.81
C LEU A 429 10.12 -22.62 10.67
N THR A 430 9.45 -22.02 9.67
CA THR A 430 8.02 -22.24 9.42
C THR A 430 7.72 -22.53 7.97
N THR A 431 6.66 -23.30 7.72
CA THR A 431 6.05 -23.55 6.41
C THR A 431 4.79 -22.72 6.22
N ASN A 432 4.52 -21.70 7.06
CA ASN A 432 3.30 -20.91 7.07
C ASN A 432 3.59 -19.42 6.89
N LEU A 433 4.03 -19.02 5.69
CA LEU A 433 4.28 -17.62 5.37
C LEU A 433 3.04 -16.89 4.84
N ARG A 434 2.27 -17.55 3.98
CA ARG A 434 1.17 -16.93 3.27
C ARG A 434 0.03 -16.49 4.16
N ARG A 435 -0.23 -17.23 5.22
CA ARG A 435 -1.23 -16.86 6.23
C ARG A 435 -0.70 -15.81 7.19
N GLY A 436 0.61 -15.71 7.34
CA GLY A 436 1.36 -14.78 8.18
C GLY A 436 0.97 -14.97 9.58
N ILE A 437 1.24 -15.67 10.40
CA ILE A 437 1.04 -15.79 11.62
C ILE A 437 0.31 -14.98 12.61
N PRO A 438 -0.15 -15.29 13.75
CA PRO A 438 0.72 -15.75 14.84
C PRO A 438 0.99 -17.24 14.82
N GLU A 439 0.39 -17.93 13.87
CA GLU A 439 0.55 -19.36 13.75
C GLU A 439 1.84 -19.72 13.01
N LEU A 440 2.98 -19.18 13.45
CA LEU A 440 4.28 -19.60 12.92
C LEU A 440 4.61 -21.05 13.29
N LEU A 441 4.13 -21.51 14.43
CA LEU A 441 4.42 -22.83 14.96
C LEU A 441 3.29 -23.81 14.70
N GLU A 442 2.08 -23.48 15.15
CA GLU A 442 0.91 -24.34 15.05
C GLU A 442 -0.40 -23.56 15.12
N MET A 443 -1.47 -24.14 14.61
CA MET A 443 -2.84 -23.65 14.82
C MET A 443 -3.78 -24.83 15.07
N GLU A 444 -4.87 -24.58 15.77
CA GLU A 444 -5.94 -25.55 15.91
C GLU A 444 -6.61 -25.82 14.55
N ASP A 445 -6.82 -27.10 14.23
CA ASP A 445 -7.51 -27.50 13.01
C ASP A 445 -8.97 -26.98 13.03
N PRO A 446 -9.37 -26.12 12.08
CA PRO A 446 -10.72 -25.57 12.05
C PRO A 446 -11.83 -26.64 11.91
N GLN A 447 -11.47 -27.84 11.47
CA GLN A 447 -12.41 -28.94 11.25
C GLN A 447 -12.43 -29.95 12.41
N ASN A 448 -11.38 -29.96 13.24
CA ASN A 448 -11.22 -30.95 14.31
C ASN A 448 -10.74 -30.28 15.60
N ALA A 449 -11.66 -29.83 16.44
CA ALA A 449 -11.34 -29.19 17.72
C ALA A 449 -10.41 -30.05 18.59
N GLY A 450 -9.38 -29.41 19.14
CA GLY A 450 -8.36 -30.07 19.95
C GLY A 450 -7.23 -30.73 19.15
N VAL A 451 -7.28 -30.71 17.82
CA VAL A 451 -6.19 -31.16 16.94
C VAL A 451 -5.40 -29.94 16.47
N PHE A 452 -4.08 -29.98 16.61
CA PHE A 452 -3.19 -28.89 16.20
C PHE A 452 -2.39 -29.30 14.97
N ILE A 453 -2.39 -28.40 13.97
CA ILE A 453 -1.56 -28.54 12.75
C ILE A 453 -0.27 -27.78 13.00
N LYS A 454 0.84 -28.50 12.94
CA LYS A 454 2.17 -27.94 13.15
C LYS A 454 2.72 -27.38 11.85
N PHE A 455 3.13 -26.11 11.86
CA PHE A 455 3.72 -25.40 10.72
C PHE A 455 5.18 -25.05 10.92
N GLY A 456 5.65 -24.95 12.16
CA GLY A 456 6.99 -24.50 12.45
C GLY A 456 7.59 -25.13 13.69
N ALA A 457 8.87 -24.88 13.87
CA ALA A 457 9.62 -25.33 15.02
C ALA A 457 10.74 -24.36 15.37
N PHE A 458 11.05 -24.26 16.68
CA PHE A 458 12.30 -23.69 17.13
C PHE A 458 13.46 -24.58 16.69
N LEU A 459 14.53 -23.93 16.23
CA LEU A 459 15.73 -24.65 15.81
C LEU A 459 16.58 -25.07 17.01
N THR A 460 17.20 -26.24 16.90
CA THR A 460 18.24 -26.68 17.84
C THR A 460 19.41 -25.70 17.78
N PRO A 461 19.98 -25.28 18.93
CA PRO A 461 21.11 -24.39 18.97
C PRO A 461 22.34 -24.97 18.26
N HIS A 462 22.82 -24.27 17.24
CA HIS A 462 24.09 -24.51 16.56
C HIS A 462 24.82 -23.17 16.41
N MET A 463 26.11 -23.14 16.75
CA MET A 463 26.97 -21.99 16.48
C MET A 463 27.66 -22.22 15.14
N LEU A 464 27.35 -21.38 14.15
CA LEU A 464 27.91 -21.47 12.79
C LEU A 464 28.97 -20.39 12.59
N ALA A 465 30.19 -20.80 12.27
CA ALA A 465 31.25 -19.89 11.83
C ALA A 465 30.88 -19.22 10.49
N PRO A 466 31.51 -18.07 10.10
CA PRO A 466 31.34 -17.49 8.79
C PRO A 466 31.54 -18.50 7.65
N GLY A 467 30.54 -18.63 6.77
CA GLY A 467 30.52 -19.57 5.66
C GLY A 467 30.04 -20.97 5.99
N GLU A 468 29.94 -21.34 7.27
CA GLU A 468 29.52 -22.67 7.72
C GLU A 468 28.03 -22.91 7.44
N ARG A 469 27.67 -24.18 7.25
CA ARG A 469 26.31 -24.65 6.95
C ARG A 469 25.89 -25.71 7.96
N VAL A 470 24.59 -25.77 8.22
CA VAL A 470 23.93 -26.85 8.92
C VAL A 470 22.74 -27.35 8.12
N ARG A 471 22.64 -28.68 7.96
CA ARG A 471 21.46 -29.30 7.35
C ARG A 471 20.52 -29.75 8.45
N LEU A 472 19.26 -29.40 8.27
CA LEU A 472 18.14 -29.73 9.17
C LEU A 472 17.16 -30.61 8.41
N HIS A 473 16.72 -31.71 9.01
CA HIS A 473 15.68 -32.54 8.43
C HIS A 473 14.30 -32.16 8.99
N ALA A 474 13.32 -32.06 8.11
CA ALA A 474 11.95 -31.71 8.49
C ALA A 474 11.40 -32.66 9.55
N ALA A 475 11.70 -33.97 9.41
CA ALA A 475 11.27 -34.99 10.36
C ALA A 475 11.79 -34.73 11.78
N ASP A 476 13.05 -34.28 11.93
CA ASP A 476 13.64 -33.97 13.25
C ASP A 476 13.01 -32.78 13.91
N LEU A 477 12.44 -31.87 13.09
CA LEU A 477 11.69 -30.71 13.53
C LEU A 477 10.18 -31.01 13.72
N GLY A 478 9.74 -32.21 13.38
CA GLY A 478 8.33 -32.59 13.35
C GLY A 478 7.54 -31.81 12.31
N LEU A 479 8.17 -31.48 11.19
CA LEU A 479 7.58 -30.76 10.06
C LEU A 479 7.44 -31.65 8.84
N THR A 480 6.57 -31.25 7.92
CA THR A 480 6.45 -31.83 6.59
C THR A 480 6.57 -30.72 5.56
N PHE A 481 7.51 -30.88 4.61
CA PHE A 481 7.61 -29.95 3.49
C PHE A 481 6.70 -30.41 2.36
N ALA A 482 5.74 -29.56 1.98
CA ALA A 482 4.93 -29.80 0.79
C ALA A 482 5.82 -29.72 -0.46
N LEU A 483 5.47 -30.44 -1.54
CA LEU A 483 6.22 -30.38 -2.80
C LEU A 483 6.15 -29.00 -3.48
N ASN A 484 5.07 -28.29 -3.26
CA ASN A 484 4.90 -26.87 -3.60
C ASN A 484 4.60 -26.13 -2.30
N GLY A 485 5.48 -25.26 -1.85
CA GLY A 485 5.33 -24.66 -0.55
C GLY A 485 6.19 -23.42 -0.33
N GLU A 486 6.31 -23.09 0.91
CA GLU A 486 7.14 -21.99 1.39
C GLU A 486 7.90 -22.39 2.65
N LEU A 487 9.02 -21.73 2.86
CA LEU A 487 9.79 -21.74 4.11
C LEU A 487 10.11 -20.31 4.53
N GLY A 488 10.01 -20.05 5.81
CA GLY A 488 10.44 -18.80 6.43
C GLY A 488 11.34 -19.05 7.62
N LEU A 489 12.38 -18.24 7.75
CA LEU A 489 13.27 -18.19 8.89
C LEU A 489 13.00 -16.91 9.68
N PHE A 490 12.65 -17.07 10.97
CA PHE A 490 12.26 -15.97 11.83
C PHE A 490 13.09 -15.92 13.11
N THR A 491 13.22 -14.73 13.68
CA THR A 491 13.75 -14.54 15.03
C THR A 491 12.60 -14.68 16.03
N GLY A 492 12.57 -15.80 16.75
CA GLY A 492 11.49 -16.10 17.68
C GLY A 492 10.12 -16.25 16.99
N GLN A 493 9.06 -15.99 17.74
CA GLN A 493 7.67 -16.03 17.24
C GLN A 493 7.17 -14.66 16.73
N SER A 494 8.07 -13.71 16.57
CA SER A 494 7.71 -12.38 16.04
C SER A 494 7.40 -12.47 14.56
N VAL A 495 6.23 -11.94 14.16
CA VAL A 495 5.80 -11.89 12.75
C VAL A 495 6.77 -11.07 11.90
N THR A 496 7.34 -10.02 12.48
CA THR A 496 8.28 -9.13 11.80
C THR A 496 9.74 -9.51 12.03
N GLY A 497 9.98 -10.59 12.74
CA GLY A 497 11.32 -11.18 12.92
C GLY A 497 11.83 -11.96 11.71
N MET A 498 11.26 -11.77 10.53
CA MET A 498 11.66 -12.48 9.31
C MET A 498 13.10 -12.15 8.95
N LYS A 499 13.92 -13.21 8.85
CA LYS A 499 15.31 -13.14 8.38
C LYS A 499 15.42 -13.52 6.91
N ASP A 500 14.66 -14.53 6.49
CA ASP A 500 14.72 -15.06 5.13
C ASP A 500 13.45 -15.82 4.77
N LEU A 501 13.22 -15.99 3.46
CA LEU A 501 12.10 -16.76 2.93
C LEU A 501 12.46 -17.46 1.62
N LEU A 502 11.72 -18.52 1.33
CA LEU A 502 11.71 -19.19 0.03
C LEU A 502 10.31 -19.68 -0.28
N PHE A 503 9.78 -19.29 -1.44
CA PHE A 503 8.67 -19.96 -2.10
C PHE A 503 9.24 -20.90 -3.16
N TYR A 504 8.79 -22.14 -3.16
CA TYR A 504 9.33 -23.18 -4.04
C TYR A 504 8.22 -24.00 -4.68
N GLY A 505 8.51 -24.51 -5.89
CA GLY A 505 7.65 -25.45 -6.61
C GLY A 505 8.19 -26.86 -6.57
N GLN A 506 7.41 -27.79 -7.10
CA GLN A 506 7.81 -29.18 -7.23
C GLN A 506 8.97 -29.32 -8.23
N LEU A 507 10.02 -30.02 -7.82
CA LEU A 507 11.15 -30.35 -8.65
C LEU A 507 11.20 -31.87 -8.97
N PRO A 508 11.87 -32.26 -10.08
CA PRO A 508 12.24 -33.65 -10.34
C PRO A 508 13.06 -34.22 -9.21
N GLU A 509 13.08 -35.55 -9.12
CA GLU A 509 13.92 -36.27 -8.15
C GLU A 509 15.41 -35.92 -8.33
N GLY A 510 16.10 -35.70 -7.21
CA GLY A 510 17.50 -35.31 -7.18
C GLY A 510 17.79 -33.86 -7.49
N LYS A 511 16.75 -33.03 -7.74
CA LYS A 511 16.86 -31.58 -7.89
C LYS A 511 16.44 -30.86 -6.62
N TYR A 512 17.13 -29.76 -6.31
CA TYR A 512 16.83 -28.94 -5.14
C TYR A 512 17.07 -27.45 -5.41
N TYR A 513 16.46 -26.60 -4.61
CA TYR A 513 16.71 -25.16 -4.63
C TYR A 513 17.98 -24.84 -3.84
N THR A 514 18.80 -23.94 -4.37
CA THR A 514 20.01 -23.45 -3.67
C THR A 514 20.28 -21.99 -4.03
N ARG A 515 21.06 -21.32 -3.19
CA ARG A 515 21.50 -19.96 -3.50
C ARG A 515 22.82 -19.97 -4.27
N THR A 516 22.97 -18.97 -5.16
CA THR A 516 24.25 -18.67 -5.80
C THR A 516 25.30 -18.27 -4.76
N ASN A 517 26.56 -18.54 -5.05
CA ASN A 517 27.68 -18.19 -4.15
C ASN A 517 28.15 -16.71 -4.30
N ASP A 518 27.50 -15.96 -5.17
CA ASP A 518 27.78 -14.52 -5.31
C ASP A 518 27.25 -13.70 -4.11
N THR A 519 27.56 -12.44 -4.07
CA THR A 519 27.13 -11.52 -3.01
C THR A 519 25.61 -11.28 -2.99
N VAL A 520 24.92 -11.60 -4.08
CA VAL A 520 23.47 -11.40 -4.22
C VAL A 520 22.71 -12.57 -3.62
N GLY A 521 23.22 -13.80 -3.78
CA GLY A 521 22.60 -15.01 -3.25
C GLY A 521 21.23 -15.28 -3.87
N ARG A 522 21.13 -15.27 -5.20
CA ARG A 522 19.88 -15.58 -5.91
C ARG A 522 19.56 -17.07 -5.77
N TRP A 523 18.27 -17.38 -5.78
CA TRP A 523 17.83 -18.77 -5.83
C TRP A 523 17.98 -19.35 -7.24
N GLU A 524 18.47 -20.58 -7.31
CA GLU A 524 18.58 -21.39 -8.53
C GLU A 524 18.21 -22.85 -8.24
N VAL A 525 17.97 -23.62 -9.29
CA VAL A 525 17.72 -25.08 -9.20
C VAL A 525 18.97 -25.81 -9.63
N ARG A 526 19.42 -26.79 -8.83
CA ARG A 526 20.52 -27.71 -9.14
C ARG A 526 20.08 -29.14 -9.22
#